data_f4e8a150d386ec8318e257fa483bcf4b
#
_entry.id   f4e8a150d386ec8318e257fa483bcf4b
#
_cell.length_a   1.000
_cell.length_b   1.000
_cell.length_c   1.000
_cell.angle_alpha   90.00
_cell.angle_beta   90.00
_cell.angle_gamma   90.00
#
_symmetry.space_group_name_H-M   'P 1'
#
loop_
_entity.id
_entity.type
_entity.pdbx_description
1 polymer ?
#
loop_
_entity_poly.entity_id
_entity_poly.type
_entity_poly.pdbx_seq_one_letter_code
_entity_poly.pdbx_strand_id
1 'polypeptide(L)'
;MSALDRVTTWPVPNGAAAIVTANGEAHPTVIASIGDSSRQFRLASLSKTITGLTALIAVEEGSLSLDEPVDLPTSPVTLHDGTTLRHLLAHASGLPFDGATPIAGLGRRRIYSNTGIELAADLITASTGIPFSEYLREAVFEPLGMSATELRGSPAFAMWSTLDDMTLLLGELIQPRLISQATHSDFIAEQFVGLSGTIPGLGRFDPCPWGLGAELRGTKHPHWTGSHNSPATFGHFGGAGTMMWVDPTIRSGLVALTDRQFDEWADEAIALWSELSDAVINDLQHAEALS
;
A
#
# COMPACT_ATOMS: atom_id res chain seq x y z
N MET A 1 -11.84 1.59 26.84
CA MET A 1 -10.44 1.53 26.32
C MET A 1 -10.57 1.66 24.82
N SER A 2 -9.91 2.63 24.20
CA SER A 2 -9.93 2.82 22.75
C SER A 2 -9.24 1.62 22.07
N ALA A 3 -9.67 1.28 20.85
CA ALA A 3 -8.98 0.25 20.06
C ALA A 3 -7.48 0.50 19.97
N LEU A 4 -7.06 1.77 19.80
CA LEU A 4 -5.66 2.15 19.65
C LEU A 4 -4.80 1.93 20.91
N ASP A 5 -5.40 1.88 22.13
CA ASP A 5 -4.65 1.61 23.36
C ASP A 5 -3.88 0.28 23.30
N ARG A 6 -4.32 -0.67 22.46
CA ARG A 6 -3.63 -1.95 22.22
C ARG A 6 -2.20 -1.78 21.71
N VAL A 7 -1.93 -0.72 20.92
CA VAL A 7 -0.60 -0.43 20.37
C VAL A 7 0.45 -0.20 21.47
N THR A 8 0.03 0.33 22.63
CA THR A 8 0.94 0.56 23.76
C THR A 8 1.47 -0.72 24.41
N THR A 9 0.82 -1.86 24.15
CA THR A 9 1.19 -3.17 24.68
C THR A 9 1.99 -4.02 23.71
N TRP A 10 2.20 -3.53 22.48
CA TRP A 10 2.98 -4.26 21.49
C TRP A 10 4.44 -4.39 21.90
N PRO A 11 5.09 -5.52 21.60
CA PRO A 11 6.49 -5.76 21.96
C PRO A 11 7.43 -5.03 20.98
N VAL A 12 7.27 -3.72 20.85
CA VAL A 12 8.04 -2.86 19.94
C VAL A 12 8.67 -1.70 20.71
N PRO A 13 9.85 -1.20 20.33
CA PRO A 13 10.47 -0.06 21.00
C PRO A 13 9.61 1.22 20.90
N ASN A 14 9.06 1.47 19.70
CA ASN A 14 8.14 2.59 19.45
C ASN A 14 7.01 2.14 18.52
N GLY A 15 5.80 2.58 18.84
CA GLY A 15 4.62 2.34 18.03
C GLY A 15 3.73 3.58 17.99
N ALA A 16 3.16 3.85 16.83
CA ALA A 16 2.19 4.92 16.63
C ALA A 16 1.09 4.44 15.69
N ALA A 17 -0.15 4.85 15.92
CA ALA A 17 -1.27 4.49 15.06
C ALA A 17 -2.32 5.59 15.00
N ALA A 18 -3.08 5.63 13.89
CA ALA A 18 -4.17 6.57 13.70
C ALA A 18 -5.31 5.96 12.89
N ILE A 19 -6.52 6.41 13.20
CA ILE A 19 -7.75 6.09 12.46
C ILE A 19 -8.18 7.34 11.71
N VAL A 20 -8.42 7.20 10.41
CA VAL A 20 -8.94 8.25 9.52
C VAL A 20 -10.28 7.82 8.98
N THR A 21 -11.25 8.73 8.94
CA THR A 21 -12.58 8.49 8.38
C THR A 21 -13.02 9.65 7.49
N ALA A 22 -13.84 9.34 6.48
CA ALA A 22 -14.57 10.30 5.65
C ALA A 22 -16.08 10.22 5.83
N ASN A 23 -16.55 9.63 6.95
CA ASN A 23 -17.98 9.52 7.26
C ASN A 23 -18.56 10.87 7.67
N GLY A 24 -19.47 11.40 6.82
CA GLY A 24 -20.21 12.63 7.10
C GLY A 24 -19.42 13.94 6.94
N GLU A 25 -18.13 13.88 6.64
CA GLU A 25 -17.27 15.04 6.50
C GLU A 25 -16.96 15.38 5.03
N ALA A 26 -16.72 16.67 4.75
CA ALA A 26 -16.28 17.11 3.44
C ALA A 26 -14.89 16.60 3.06
N HIS A 27 -14.06 16.36 4.07
CA HIS A 27 -12.71 15.84 3.95
C HIS A 27 -12.44 14.76 5.00
N PRO A 28 -11.56 13.77 4.70
CA PRO A 28 -11.13 12.78 5.68
C PRO A 28 -10.50 13.45 6.92
N THR A 29 -10.85 12.93 8.10
CA THR A 29 -10.36 13.45 9.38
C THR A 29 -9.76 12.35 10.24
N VAL A 30 -8.74 12.69 11.01
CA VAL A 30 -8.18 11.82 12.04
C VAL A 30 -9.13 11.85 13.25
N ILE A 31 -9.74 10.72 13.58
CA ILE A 31 -10.68 10.62 14.72
C ILE A 31 -10.04 10.08 15.98
N ALA A 32 -8.91 9.40 15.85
CA ALA A 32 -8.09 8.92 16.96
C ALA A 32 -6.65 8.73 16.53
N SER A 33 -5.71 8.98 17.44
CA SER A 33 -4.29 8.68 17.25
C SER A 33 -3.62 8.34 18.57
N ILE A 34 -2.51 7.59 18.52
CA ILE A 34 -1.69 7.23 19.67
C ILE A 34 -0.21 7.16 19.25
N GLY A 35 0.69 7.40 20.20
CA GLY A 35 2.14 7.41 19.98
C GLY A 35 2.65 8.77 19.52
N ASP A 36 3.95 8.86 19.19
CA ASP A 36 4.59 10.07 18.67
C ASP A 36 4.30 10.21 17.18
N SER A 37 3.40 11.11 16.82
CA SER A 37 2.94 11.30 15.45
C SER A 37 3.99 11.94 14.54
N SER A 38 4.99 12.61 15.10
CA SER A 38 6.09 13.28 14.38
C SER A 38 7.32 12.39 14.18
N ARG A 39 7.38 11.24 14.86
CA ARG A 39 8.51 10.32 14.75
C ARG A 39 8.63 9.76 13.33
N GLN A 40 9.85 9.72 12.82
CA GLN A 40 10.18 9.08 11.54
C GLN A 40 10.20 7.55 11.69
N PHE A 41 9.42 6.89 10.84
CA PHE A 41 9.40 5.43 10.69
C PHE A 41 9.78 5.03 9.27
N ARG A 42 10.48 3.92 9.13
CA ARG A 42 10.70 3.28 7.83
C ARG A 42 9.39 2.61 7.39
N LEU A 43 8.89 2.95 6.22
CA LEU A 43 7.62 2.41 5.71
C LEU A 43 7.75 0.98 5.18
N ALA A 44 8.94 0.58 4.74
CA ALA A 44 9.17 -0.65 4.00
C ALA A 44 8.15 -0.79 2.86
N SER A 45 7.44 -1.90 2.73
CA SER A 45 6.58 -2.17 1.57
C SER A 45 5.31 -1.31 1.48
N LEU A 46 4.97 -0.50 2.47
CA LEU A 46 3.95 0.55 2.29
C LEU A 46 4.35 1.51 1.16
N SER A 47 5.64 1.65 0.87
CA SER A 47 6.18 2.41 -0.26
C SER A 47 5.56 1.99 -1.60
N LYS A 48 5.19 0.71 -1.77
CA LYS A 48 4.61 0.20 -3.02
C LYS A 48 3.25 0.83 -3.33
N THR A 49 2.44 1.04 -2.32
CA THR A 49 1.14 1.71 -2.48
C THR A 49 1.33 3.17 -2.93
N ILE A 50 2.32 3.86 -2.37
CA ILE A 50 2.67 5.23 -2.76
C ILE A 50 3.22 5.26 -4.19
N THR A 51 4.11 4.34 -4.54
CA THR A 51 4.66 4.22 -5.91
C THR A 51 3.56 3.89 -6.92
N GLY A 52 2.59 3.03 -6.54
CA GLY A 52 1.42 2.74 -7.37
C GLY A 52 0.56 3.98 -7.63
N LEU A 53 0.24 4.74 -6.58
CA LEU A 53 -0.48 6.01 -6.71
C LEU A 53 0.27 7.00 -7.61
N THR A 54 1.60 7.13 -7.42
CA THR A 54 2.45 7.99 -8.25
C THR A 54 2.41 7.59 -9.73
N ALA A 55 2.45 6.29 -10.02
CA ALA A 55 2.35 5.79 -11.39
C ALA A 55 0.98 6.08 -12.02
N LEU A 56 -0.09 6.02 -11.25
CA LEU A 56 -1.44 6.35 -11.73
C LEU A 56 -1.62 7.85 -12.01
N ILE A 57 -0.96 8.72 -11.26
CA ILE A 57 -0.92 10.15 -11.59
C ILE A 57 -0.23 10.35 -12.95
N ALA A 58 0.92 9.70 -13.20
CA ALA A 58 1.60 9.77 -14.49
C ALA A 58 0.75 9.21 -15.66
N VAL A 59 -0.11 8.22 -15.38
CA VAL A 59 -1.09 7.71 -16.36
C VAL A 59 -2.17 8.74 -16.64
N GLU A 60 -2.75 9.42 -15.66
CA GLU A 60 -3.76 10.47 -15.87
C GLU A 60 -3.18 11.69 -16.59
N GLU A 61 -1.93 12.01 -16.35
CA GLU A 61 -1.22 13.07 -17.07
C GLU A 61 -0.89 12.69 -18.53
N GLY A 62 -1.11 11.43 -18.91
CA GLY A 62 -0.81 10.93 -20.25
C GLY A 62 0.67 10.64 -20.51
N SER A 63 1.50 10.65 -19.48
CA SER A 63 2.94 10.32 -19.58
C SER A 63 3.18 8.81 -19.67
N LEU A 64 2.27 8.00 -19.14
CA LEU A 64 2.32 6.54 -19.14
C LEU A 64 0.99 5.93 -19.59
N SER A 65 1.04 4.69 -20.03
CA SER A 65 -0.15 3.84 -20.24
C SER A 65 -0.10 2.64 -19.31
N LEU A 66 -1.25 2.28 -18.73
CA LEU A 66 -1.35 1.03 -17.93
C LEU A 66 -1.22 -0.22 -18.78
N ASP A 67 -1.65 -0.17 -20.05
CA ASP A 67 -1.92 -1.34 -20.88
C ASP A 67 -1.04 -1.43 -22.13
N GLU A 68 -0.22 -0.41 -22.40
CA GLU A 68 0.78 -0.51 -23.46
C GLU A 68 2.00 -1.32 -22.99
N PRO A 69 2.65 -2.08 -23.89
CA PRO A 69 3.87 -2.81 -23.56
C PRO A 69 4.96 -1.87 -23.05
N VAL A 70 5.62 -2.28 -21.97
CA VAL A 70 6.76 -1.56 -21.38
C VAL A 70 7.94 -1.58 -22.35
N ASP A 71 8.53 -0.40 -22.58
CA ASP A 71 9.77 -0.23 -23.33
C ASP A 71 10.82 0.45 -22.43
N LEU A 72 11.79 -0.33 -21.95
CA LEU A 72 12.94 0.13 -21.14
C LEU A 72 14.23 -0.48 -21.71
N PRO A 73 14.71 -0.03 -22.88
CA PRO A 73 15.81 -0.69 -23.59
C PRO A 73 17.14 -0.68 -22.84
N THR A 74 17.31 0.23 -21.87
CA THR A 74 18.53 0.32 -21.05
C THR A 74 18.44 -0.46 -19.74
N SER A 75 17.28 -1.07 -19.43
CA SER A 75 17.10 -1.86 -18.21
C SER A 75 17.87 -3.18 -18.32
N PRO A 76 18.58 -3.58 -17.26
CA PRO A 76 19.19 -4.91 -17.21
C PRO A 76 18.15 -6.04 -16.96
N VAL A 77 16.89 -5.67 -16.68
CA VAL A 77 15.82 -6.62 -16.36
C VAL A 77 15.20 -7.17 -17.65
N THR A 78 15.14 -8.49 -17.74
CA THR A 78 14.44 -9.17 -18.82
C THR A 78 12.93 -9.13 -18.55
N LEU A 79 12.15 -8.75 -19.57
CA LEU A 79 10.70 -8.77 -19.50
C LEU A 79 10.12 -9.74 -20.53
N HIS A 80 8.95 -10.28 -20.24
CA HIS A 80 8.17 -10.98 -21.27
C HIS A 80 7.61 -9.98 -22.28
N ASP A 81 7.50 -10.40 -23.54
CA ASP A 81 6.80 -9.62 -24.54
C ASP A 81 5.37 -9.32 -24.08
N GLY A 82 4.94 -8.07 -24.22
CA GLY A 82 3.63 -7.61 -23.78
C GLY A 82 3.51 -7.35 -22.26
N THR A 83 4.61 -7.34 -21.51
CA THR A 83 4.58 -6.85 -20.12
C THR A 83 4.13 -5.37 -20.11
N THR A 84 3.18 -5.03 -19.26
CA THR A 84 2.63 -3.67 -19.12
C THR A 84 2.86 -3.14 -17.71
N LEU A 85 2.67 -1.82 -17.50
CA LEU A 85 2.70 -1.20 -16.18
C LEU A 85 1.70 -1.88 -15.21
N ARG A 86 0.51 -2.26 -15.71
CA ARG A 86 -0.49 -3.02 -14.95
C ARG A 86 0.07 -4.34 -14.41
N HIS A 87 0.84 -5.07 -15.22
CA HIS A 87 1.48 -6.32 -14.77
C HIS A 87 2.52 -6.07 -13.67
N LEU A 88 3.29 -4.99 -13.77
CA LEU A 88 4.30 -4.63 -12.76
C LEU A 88 3.66 -4.28 -11.43
N LEU A 89 2.70 -3.34 -11.43
CA LEU A 89 2.03 -2.86 -10.22
C LEU A 89 1.20 -3.94 -9.52
N ALA A 90 0.62 -4.87 -10.31
CA ALA A 90 -0.19 -5.96 -9.78
C ALA A 90 0.61 -7.25 -9.48
N HIS A 91 1.94 -7.23 -9.54
CA HIS A 91 2.78 -8.40 -9.30
C HIS A 91 2.46 -9.60 -10.21
N ALA A 92 2.08 -9.34 -11.45
CA ALA A 92 1.69 -10.33 -12.45
C ALA A 92 2.70 -10.45 -13.61
N SER A 93 3.84 -9.76 -13.54
CA SER A 93 4.86 -9.73 -14.60
C SER A 93 5.69 -11.02 -14.70
N GLY A 94 5.64 -11.87 -13.69
CA GLY A 94 6.50 -13.06 -13.59
C GLY A 94 7.88 -12.80 -12.97
N LEU A 95 8.23 -11.54 -12.68
CA LEU A 95 9.48 -11.17 -12.02
C LEU A 95 9.55 -11.72 -10.59
N PRO A 96 10.72 -12.12 -10.09
CA PRO A 96 10.92 -12.57 -8.71
C PRO A 96 10.80 -11.43 -7.70
N PHE A 97 10.90 -11.76 -6.40
CA PHE A 97 10.96 -10.78 -5.30
C PHE A 97 12.05 -9.73 -5.57
N ASP A 98 13.27 -10.20 -5.79
CA ASP A 98 14.41 -9.42 -6.29
C ASP A 98 15.09 -10.22 -7.41
N GLY A 99 15.49 -9.56 -8.49
CA GLY A 99 16.21 -10.18 -9.60
C GLY A 99 15.72 -9.78 -10.99
N ALA A 100 16.57 -9.99 -11.98
CA ALA A 100 16.43 -9.46 -13.32
C ALA A 100 15.76 -10.40 -14.32
N THR A 101 15.45 -11.64 -13.93
CA THR A 101 14.92 -12.65 -14.85
C THR A 101 13.58 -13.20 -14.35
N PRO A 102 12.51 -13.21 -15.17
CA PRO A 102 11.24 -13.79 -14.79
C PRO A 102 11.35 -15.27 -14.40
N ILE A 103 10.62 -15.67 -13.36
CA ILE A 103 10.54 -17.05 -12.86
C ILE A 103 9.20 -17.71 -13.13
N ALA A 104 8.28 -16.99 -13.78
CA ALA A 104 7.01 -17.51 -14.27
C ALA A 104 6.58 -16.72 -15.51
N GLY A 105 5.67 -17.29 -16.30
CA GLY A 105 5.07 -16.60 -17.44
C GLY A 105 4.20 -15.41 -17.03
N LEU A 106 4.06 -14.45 -17.95
CA LEU A 106 3.24 -13.27 -17.79
C LEU A 106 1.79 -13.63 -17.44
N GLY A 107 1.23 -13.02 -16.40
CA GLY A 107 -0.15 -13.21 -15.98
C GLY A 107 -0.50 -14.63 -15.49
N ARG A 108 0.48 -15.46 -15.14
CA ARG A 108 0.23 -16.88 -14.74
C ARG A 108 0.00 -17.07 -13.27
N ARG A 109 0.63 -16.26 -12.46
CA ARG A 109 0.48 -16.25 -11.00
C ARG A 109 0.96 -14.92 -10.44
N ARG A 110 0.54 -14.61 -9.22
CA ARG A 110 1.02 -13.43 -8.51
C ARG A 110 2.36 -13.74 -7.85
N ILE A 111 3.39 -13.01 -8.22
CA ILE A 111 4.73 -13.09 -7.65
C ILE A 111 5.07 -11.73 -7.10
N TYR A 112 5.04 -11.59 -5.78
CA TYR A 112 5.40 -10.35 -5.11
C TYR A 112 6.82 -9.93 -5.49
N SER A 113 6.99 -8.73 -6.07
CA SER A 113 8.24 -8.29 -6.70
C SER A 113 8.58 -6.85 -6.35
N ASN A 114 9.76 -6.65 -5.76
CA ASN A 114 10.35 -5.31 -5.63
C ASN A 114 10.78 -4.80 -6.99
N THR A 115 11.45 -5.65 -7.79
CA THR A 115 11.92 -5.31 -9.15
C THR A 115 10.79 -4.77 -10.03
N GLY A 116 9.58 -5.35 -9.95
CA GLY A 116 8.43 -4.86 -10.71
C GLY A 116 8.03 -3.43 -10.35
N ILE A 117 8.09 -3.09 -9.07
CA ILE A 117 7.78 -1.73 -8.58
C ILE A 117 8.91 -0.74 -8.93
N GLU A 118 10.17 -1.18 -8.85
CA GLU A 118 11.32 -0.38 -9.26
C GLU A 118 11.25 -0.03 -10.75
N LEU A 119 10.89 -1.00 -11.60
CA LEU A 119 10.66 -0.76 -13.03
C LEU A 119 9.49 0.20 -13.30
N ALA A 120 8.42 0.17 -12.50
CA ALA A 120 7.35 1.15 -12.62
C ALA A 120 7.85 2.58 -12.33
N ALA A 121 8.74 2.75 -11.37
CA ALA A 121 9.38 4.04 -11.09
C ALA A 121 10.38 4.45 -12.21
N ASP A 122 11.13 3.50 -12.76
CA ASP A 122 12.01 3.73 -13.90
C ASP A 122 11.23 4.18 -15.15
N LEU A 123 10.04 3.62 -15.37
CA LEU A 123 9.14 4.04 -16.45
C LEU A 123 8.70 5.49 -16.32
N ILE A 124 8.36 5.93 -15.08
CA ILE A 124 8.02 7.33 -14.82
C ILE A 124 9.20 8.22 -15.21
N THR A 125 10.41 7.87 -14.74
CA THR A 125 11.62 8.63 -15.08
C THR A 125 11.89 8.66 -16.59
N ALA A 126 11.75 7.53 -17.27
CA ALA A 126 12.00 7.42 -18.70
C ALA A 126 10.99 8.22 -19.53
N SER A 127 9.72 8.23 -19.15
CA SER A 127 8.64 8.90 -19.88
C SER A 127 8.58 10.40 -19.65
N THR A 128 8.89 10.85 -18.42
CA THR A 128 8.79 12.27 -18.04
C THR A 128 10.12 13.01 -18.15
N GLY A 129 11.24 12.31 -18.12
CA GLY A 129 12.58 12.91 -17.98
C GLY A 129 12.88 13.45 -16.58
N ILE A 130 11.96 13.28 -15.62
CA ILE A 130 12.09 13.74 -14.22
C ILE A 130 12.54 12.56 -13.37
N PRO A 131 13.57 12.68 -12.52
CA PRO A 131 13.94 11.61 -11.58
C PRO A 131 12.74 11.20 -10.72
N PHE A 132 12.53 9.90 -10.52
CA PHE A 132 11.36 9.40 -9.80
C PHE A 132 11.16 10.07 -8.42
N SER A 133 12.24 10.29 -7.67
CA SER A 133 12.16 10.94 -6.34
C SER A 133 11.65 12.38 -6.41
N GLU A 134 11.97 13.10 -7.46
CA GLU A 134 11.48 14.46 -7.70
C GLU A 134 10.02 14.43 -8.16
N TYR A 135 9.68 13.57 -9.12
CA TYR A 135 8.31 13.38 -9.59
C TYR A 135 7.38 12.96 -8.43
N LEU A 136 7.78 11.98 -7.61
CA LEU A 136 7.05 11.54 -6.42
C LEU A 136 6.79 12.68 -5.44
N ARG A 137 7.79 13.50 -5.17
CA ARG A 137 7.66 14.65 -4.27
C ARG A 137 6.64 15.66 -4.81
N GLU A 138 6.73 16.00 -6.08
CA GLU A 138 5.85 16.99 -6.73
C GLU A 138 4.44 16.48 -6.97
N ALA A 139 4.29 15.21 -7.35
CA ALA A 139 3.00 14.63 -7.68
C ALA A 139 2.21 14.15 -6.45
N VAL A 140 2.89 13.76 -5.36
CA VAL A 140 2.22 13.17 -4.18
C VAL A 140 2.51 13.94 -2.91
N PHE A 141 3.78 14.10 -2.52
CA PHE A 141 4.08 14.60 -1.17
C PHE A 141 3.70 16.06 -0.99
N GLU A 142 4.05 16.93 -1.92
CA GLU A 142 3.72 18.37 -1.84
C GLU A 142 2.21 18.64 -1.91
N PRO A 143 1.44 18.06 -2.86
CA PRO A 143 0.00 18.29 -2.93
C PRO A 143 -0.77 17.76 -1.71
N LEU A 144 -0.26 16.70 -1.05
CA LEU A 144 -0.85 16.17 0.18
C LEU A 144 -0.35 16.89 1.44
N GLY A 145 0.75 17.66 1.36
CA GLY A 145 1.39 18.29 2.51
C GLY A 145 2.24 17.34 3.35
N MET A 146 2.69 16.21 2.79
CA MET A 146 3.53 15.20 3.45
C MET A 146 5.00 15.66 3.55
N SER A 147 5.22 16.71 4.33
CA SER A 147 6.50 17.44 4.36
C SER A 147 7.63 16.70 5.09
N ALA A 148 7.30 15.68 5.86
CA ALA A 148 8.25 14.84 6.59
C ALA A 148 8.47 13.47 5.93
N THR A 149 7.94 13.26 4.71
CA THR A 149 8.08 12.02 3.95
C THR A 149 9.17 12.13 2.90
N GLU A 150 10.01 11.11 2.81
CA GLU A 150 11.09 11.10 1.83
C GLU A 150 11.40 9.68 1.31
N LEU A 151 11.94 9.62 0.09
CA LEU A 151 12.48 8.40 -0.50
C LEU A 151 13.99 8.36 -0.28
N ARG A 152 14.47 7.36 0.49
CA ARG A 152 15.90 7.18 0.81
C ARG A 152 16.57 6.04 0.04
N GLY A 153 15.95 5.52 -1.02
CA GLY A 153 16.49 4.40 -1.80
C GLY A 153 15.47 3.82 -2.76
N SER A 154 15.24 2.50 -2.71
CA SER A 154 14.29 1.82 -3.61
C SER A 154 12.85 2.32 -3.43
N PRO A 155 12.14 2.66 -4.53
CA PRO A 155 10.73 3.01 -4.51
C PRO A 155 9.83 1.87 -4.00
N ALA A 156 10.33 0.66 -3.98
CA ALA A 156 9.58 -0.50 -3.49
C ALA A 156 9.53 -0.61 -1.96
N PHE A 157 10.52 -0.04 -1.21
CA PHE A 157 10.62 -0.30 0.23
C PHE A 157 11.43 0.71 1.05
N ALA A 158 11.92 1.79 0.46
CA ALA A 158 12.85 2.68 1.17
C ALA A 158 12.29 4.09 1.45
N MET A 159 10.97 4.25 1.49
CA MET A 159 10.36 5.48 1.97
C MET A 159 10.36 5.52 3.50
N TRP A 160 10.51 6.74 4.03
CA TRP A 160 10.40 7.07 5.45
C TRP A 160 9.34 8.14 5.62
N SER A 161 8.57 8.06 6.69
CA SER A 161 7.46 8.97 6.93
C SER A 161 7.14 9.08 8.43
N THR A 162 6.25 9.97 8.76
CA THR A 162 5.66 10.14 10.09
C THR A 162 4.22 9.65 10.10
N LEU A 163 3.64 9.46 11.30
CA LEU A 163 2.22 9.13 11.39
C LEU A 163 1.36 10.29 10.86
N ASP A 164 1.75 11.55 11.14
CA ASP A 164 1.04 12.72 10.63
C ASP A 164 0.92 12.68 9.10
N ASP A 165 2.03 12.48 8.39
CA ASP A 165 2.03 12.41 6.93
C ASP A 165 1.25 11.19 6.40
N MET A 166 1.37 10.03 7.07
CA MET A 166 0.64 8.83 6.66
C MET A 166 -0.88 8.96 6.84
N THR A 167 -1.36 9.81 7.76
CA THR A 167 -2.79 10.12 7.86
C THR A 167 -3.30 10.93 6.66
N LEU A 168 -2.46 11.81 6.09
CA LEU A 168 -2.79 12.55 4.87
C LEU A 168 -2.90 11.61 3.67
N LEU A 169 -1.94 10.68 3.52
CA LEU A 169 -2.00 9.64 2.50
C LEU A 169 -3.24 8.76 2.68
N LEU A 170 -3.53 8.34 3.91
CA LEU A 170 -4.71 7.52 4.21
C LEU A 170 -6.00 8.24 3.82
N GLY A 171 -6.06 9.55 4.07
CA GLY A 171 -7.16 10.41 3.63
C GLY A 171 -7.33 10.42 2.11
N GLU A 172 -6.23 10.53 1.37
CA GLU A 172 -6.22 10.45 -0.10
C GLU A 172 -6.72 9.09 -0.61
N LEU A 173 -6.30 7.99 0.04
CA LEU A 173 -6.75 6.65 -0.34
C LEU A 173 -8.23 6.39 -0.02
N ILE A 174 -8.80 7.05 0.99
CA ILE A 174 -10.23 6.97 1.34
C ILE A 174 -11.07 7.83 0.38
N GLN A 175 -10.59 9.03 0.06
CA GLN A 175 -11.30 10.00 -0.76
C GLN A 175 -10.30 10.69 -1.71
N PRO A 176 -10.11 10.13 -2.92
CA PRO A 176 -9.08 10.57 -3.84
C PRO A 176 -9.31 12.00 -4.36
N ARG A 177 -8.22 12.75 -4.46
CA ARG A 177 -8.15 14.11 -5.03
C ARG A 177 -7.01 14.24 -6.03
N LEU A 178 -5.95 13.43 -5.91
CA LEU A 178 -4.80 13.41 -6.81
C LEU A 178 -5.10 12.65 -8.10
N ILE A 179 -6.01 11.70 -8.04
CA ILE A 179 -6.48 10.90 -9.17
C ILE A 179 -8.01 10.93 -9.25
N SER A 180 -8.54 10.70 -10.43
CA SER A 180 -9.99 10.63 -10.66
C SER A 180 -10.60 9.43 -9.92
N GLN A 181 -11.91 9.50 -9.65
CA GLN A 181 -12.65 8.37 -9.07
C GLN A 181 -12.58 7.11 -9.94
N ALA A 182 -12.49 7.26 -11.27
CA ALA A 182 -12.36 6.14 -12.20
C ALA A 182 -11.00 5.45 -12.04
N THR A 183 -9.91 6.20 -11.98
CA THR A 183 -8.56 5.70 -11.74
C THR A 183 -8.42 5.10 -10.34
N HIS A 184 -9.02 5.71 -9.32
CA HIS A 184 -9.07 5.13 -7.98
C HIS A 184 -9.82 3.81 -7.96
N SER A 185 -10.93 3.69 -8.68
CA SER A 185 -11.68 2.43 -8.79
C SER A 185 -10.83 1.33 -9.45
N ASP A 186 -10.00 1.66 -10.46
CA ASP A 186 -9.06 0.71 -11.09
C ASP A 186 -7.90 0.37 -10.13
N PHE A 187 -7.41 1.35 -9.36
CA PHE A 187 -6.36 1.15 -8.33
C PHE A 187 -6.71 0.07 -7.33
N ILE A 188 -7.96 0.05 -6.85
CA ILE A 188 -8.46 -0.88 -5.83
C ILE A 188 -9.22 -2.08 -6.40
N ALA A 189 -9.35 -2.19 -7.72
CA ALA A 189 -9.94 -3.38 -8.36
C ALA A 189 -8.93 -4.53 -8.42
N GLU A 190 -9.45 -5.77 -8.33
CA GLU A 190 -8.61 -6.95 -8.55
C GLU A 190 -8.09 -6.99 -9.99
N GLN A 191 -6.79 -6.87 -10.15
CA GLN A 191 -6.12 -7.02 -11.44
C GLN A 191 -5.82 -8.49 -11.71
N PHE A 192 -5.99 -8.94 -12.95
CA PHE A 192 -5.75 -10.34 -13.34
C PHE A 192 -6.46 -11.31 -12.38
N VAL A 193 -7.79 -11.26 -12.41
CA VAL A 193 -8.69 -11.96 -11.49
C VAL A 193 -8.36 -13.45 -11.36
N GLY A 194 -8.38 -13.95 -10.12
CA GLY A 194 -8.23 -15.37 -9.82
C GLY A 194 -6.78 -15.87 -9.80
N LEU A 195 -5.77 -15.01 -9.90
CA LEU A 195 -4.38 -15.46 -9.78
C LEU A 195 -4.08 -15.95 -8.36
N SER A 196 -3.50 -17.15 -8.25
CA SER A 196 -2.87 -17.59 -7.00
C SER A 196 -1.52 -16.90 -6.78
N GLY A 197 -1.11 -16.75 -5.52
CA GLY A 197 0.17 -16.13 -5.18
C GLY A 197 0.64 -16.42 -3.77
N THR A 198 1.84 -15.94 -3.47
CA THR A 198 2.42 -16.02 -2.12
C THR A 198 2.71 -14.61 -1.63
N ILE A 199 2.22 -14.31 -0.42
CA ILE A 199 2.52 -13.07 0.29
C ILE A 199 3.66 -13.38 1.26
N PRO A 200 4.82 -12.68 1.15
CA PRO A 200 5.94 -12.89 2.06
C PRO A 200 5.49 -12.75 3.53
N GLY A 201 5.85 -13.71 4.36
CA GLY A 201 5.50 -13.74 5.78
C GLY A 201 4.08 -14.22 6.13
N LEU A 202 3.14 -14.33 5.14
CA LEU A 202 1.79 -14.85 5.38
C LEU A 202 1.55 -16.22 4.76
N GLY A 203 2.13 -16.50 3.59
CA GLY A 203 1.93 -17.77 2.90
C GLY A 203 1.23 -17.67 1.55
N ARG A 204 0.75 -18.83 1.06
CA ARG A 204 0.10 -18.96 -0.25
C ARG A 204 -1.41 -18.77 -0.14
N PHE A 205 -1.96 -18.03 -1.09
CA PHE A 205 -3.40 -17.83 -1.26
C PHE A 205 -3.85 -18.18 -2.68
N ASP A 206 -5.08 -18.70 -2.79
CA ASP A 206 -5.71 -19.04 -4.06
C ASP A 206 -7.23 -18.78 -3.95
N PRO A 207 -7.72 -17.64 -4.49
CA PRO A 207 -6.98 -16.56 -5.16
C PRO A 207 -6.17 -15.68 -4.21
N CYS A 208 -5.24 -14.89 -4.78
CA CYS A 208 -4.45 -13.87 -4.12
C CYS A 208 -4.74 -12.50 -4.78
N PRO A 209 -5.88 -11.85 -4.50
CA PRO A 209 -6.27 -10.60 -5.16
C PRO A 209 -5.30 -9.46 -4.84
N TRP A 210 -5.08 -8.60 -5.86
CA TRP A 210 -4.16 -7.47 -5.81
C TRP A 210 -4.62 -6.37 -6.76
N GLY A 211 -4.51 -5.10 -6.32
CA GLY A 211 -4.75 -3.91 -7.13
C GLY A 211 -3.50 -3.38 -7.82
N LEU A 212 -3.44 -2.09 -8.09
CA LEU A 212 -2.30 -1.42 -8.74
C LEU A 212 -1.33 -0.84 -7.69
N GLY A 213 -0.63 -1.70 -6.94
CA GLY A 213 0.30 -1.31 -5.88
C GLY A 213 -0.22 -1.51 -4.46
N ALA A 214 -1.46 -1.96 -4.29
CA ALA A 214 -2.05 -2.32 -3.01
C ALA A 214 -2.54 -3.77 -3.00
N GLU A 215 -2.38 -4.44 -1.86
CA GLU A 215 -2.98 -5.75 -1.62
C GLU A 215 -4.48 -5.60 -1.39
N LEU A 216 -5.29 -6.50 -1.94
CA LEU A 216 -6.70 -6.62 -1.62
C LEU A 216 -6.91 -7.76 -0.64
N ARG A 217 -7.70 -7.53 0.42
CA ARG A 217 -8.02 -8.57 1.40
C ARG A 217 -8.72 -9.76 0.74
N GLY A 218 -9.80 -9.51 0.00
CA GLY A 218 -10.61 -10.57 -0.57
C GLY A 218 -11.10 -11.54 0.51
N THR A 219 -11.00 -12.83 0.21
CA THR A 219 -11.38 -13.94 1.12
C THR A 219 -10.17 -14.59 1.80
N LYS A 220 -8.98 -13.97 1.74
CA LYS A 220 -7.78 -14.52 2.38
C LYS A 220 -7.97 -14.70 3.88
N HIS A 221 -7.58 -15.88 4.38
CA HIS A 221 -7.62 -16.22 5.80
C HIS A 221 -6.56 -17.28 6.12
N PRO A 222 -5.73 -17.13 7.19
CA PRO A 222 -5.61 -15.93 8.01
C PRO A 222 -5.06 -14.74 7.21
N HIS A 223 -5.24 -13.53 7.71
CA HIS A 223 -4.79 -12.29 7.06
C HIS A 223 -4.26 -11.30 8.11
N TRP A 224 -3.41 -10.37 7.69
CA TRP A 224 -2.87 -9.33 8.57
C TRP A 224 -3.90 -8.23 8.93
N THR A 225 -4.98 -8.08 8.16
CA THR A 225 -6.16 -7.31 8.57
C THR A 225 -7.11 -8.17 9.41
N GLY A 226 -8.07 -7.54 10.07
CA GLY A 226 -9.04 -8.22 10.92
C GLY A 226 -10.06 -9.08 10.16
N SER A 227 -10.78 -9.92 10.88
CA SER A 227 -11.88 -10.73 10.36
C SER A 227 -13.12 -9.89 10.05
N HIS A 228 -13.28 -8.73 10.71
CA HIS A 228 -14.37 -7.79 10.52
C HIS A 228 -14.15 -6.83 9.34
N ASN A 229 -12.93 -6.73 8.82
CA ASN A 229 -12.67 -5.99 7.60
C ASN A 229 -13.44 -6.60 6.42
N SER A 230 -14.02 -5.75 5.57
CA SER A 230 -14.72 -6.22 4.38
C SER A 230 -13.76 -6.86 3.37
N PRO A 231 -14.23 -7.72 2.48
CA PRO A 231 -13.41 -8.24 1.38
C PRO A 231 -12.85 -7.15 0.45
N ALA A 232 -13.47 -5.98 0.42
CA ALA A 232 -13.01 -4.83 -0.36
C ALA A 232 -11.86 -4.05 0.29
N THR A 233 -11.50 -4.38 1.53
CA THR A 233 -10.35 -3.77 2.23
C THR A 233 -9.09 -3.92 1.40
N PHE A 234 -8.36 -2.82 1.25
CA PHE A 234 -7.08 -2.77 0.55
C PHE A 234 -6.01 -2.06 1.38
N GLY A 235 -4.76 -2.30 1.08
CA GLY A 235 -3.64 -1.68 1.78
C GLY A 235 -2.36 -2.46 1.61
N HIS A 236 -1.49 -2.34 2.56
CA HIS A 236 -0.22 -3.07 2.59
C HIS A 236 0.33 -3.16 4.01
N PHE A 237 1.18 -4.16 4.26
CA PHE A 237 2.06 -4.17 5.41
C PHE A 237 3.53 -4.11 4.98
N GLY A 238 4.40 -3.71 5.88
CA GLY A 238 5.81 -3.50 5.63
C GLY A 238 6.72 -4.33 6.53
N GLY A 239 7.82 -4.82 5.96
CA GLY A 239 8.86 -5.56 6.68
C GLY A 239 9.53 -4.78 7.84
N ALA A 240 9.23 -3.50 7.99
CA ALA A 240 9.63 -2.69 9.16
C ALA A 240 8.64 -2.77 10.34
N GLY A 241 7.64 -3.65 10.28
CA GLY A 241 6.61 -3.77 11.31
C GLY A 241 5.49 -2.73 11.17
N THR A 242 5.25 -2.25 9.96
CA THR A 242 4.25 -1.23 9.64
C THR A 242 3.06 -1.84 8.90
N MET A 243 1.89 -1.25 9.06
CA MET A 243 0.71 -1.63 8.28
C MET A 243 -0.20 -0.42 8.01
N MET A 244 -0.94 -0.48 6.90
CA MET A 244 -1.97 0.49 6.54
C MET A 244 -3.06 -0.20 5.73
N TRP A 245 -4.32 0.04 6.09
CA TRP A 245 -5.45 -0.41 5.30
C TRP A 245 -6.56 0.65 5.22
N VAL A 246 -7.34 0.56 4.15
CA VAL A 246 -8.61 1.26 3.95
C VAL A 246 -9.71 0.24 3.72
N ASP A 247 -10.83 0.38 4.42
CA ASP A 247 -12.05 -0.35 4.13
C ASP A 247 -13.07 0.63 3.50
N PRO A 248 -13.29 0.52 2.18
CA PRO A 248 -14.16 1.45 1.46
C PRO A 248 -15.63 1.33 1.85
N THR A 249 -16.04 0.20 2.45
CA THR A 249 -17.44 -0.01 2.85
C THR A 249 -17.85 0.86 4.04
N ILE A 250 -16.88 1.20 4.90
CA ILE A 250 -17.06 2.07 6.05
C ILE A 250 -16.31 3.40 5.88
N ARG A 251 -15.76 3.67 4.69
CA ARG A 251 -15.01 4.89 4.34
C ARG A 251 -13.98 5.30 5.41
N SER A 252 -13.30 4.32 5.95
CA SER A 252 -12.34 4.51 7.05
C SER A 252 -11.09 3.68 6.83
N GLY A 253 -10.01 4.08 7.47
CA GLY A 253 -8.75 3.38 7.41
C GLY A 253 -7.94 3.50 8.68
N LEU A 254 -6.96 2.63 8.79
CA LEU A 254 -6.01 2.54 9.90
C LEU A 254 -4.60 2.54 9.35
N VAL A 255 -3.72 3.27 9.98
CA VAL A 255 -2.28 3.15 9.83
C VAL A 255 -1.64 2.87 11.19
N ALA A 256 -0.72 1.91 11.23
CA ALA A 256 0.12 1.64 12.41
C ALA A 256 1.58 1.48 11.98
N LEU A 257 2.44 2.21 12.64
CA LEU A 257 3.87 2.31 12.37
C LEU A 257 4.65 1.84 13.60
N THR A 258 5.62 0.96 13.38
CA THR A 258 6.56 0.53 14.42
C THR A 258 8.00 0.56 13.90
N ASP A 259 8.97 0.40 14.78
CA ASP A 259 10.39 0.32 14.45
C ASP A 259 11.03 -1.04 14.81
N ARG A 260 10.20 -2.10 14.94
CA ARG A 260 10.64 -3.48 15.06
C ARG A 260 10.47 -4.20 13.74
N GLN A 261 11.54 -4.84 13.22
CA GLN A 261 11.47 -5.56 11.95
C GLN A 261 10.44 -6.71 12.04
N PHE A 262 9.61 -6.84 11.01
CA PHE A 262 8.51 -7.81 10.98
C PHE A 262 8.99 -9.25 11.24
N ASP A 263 10.10 -9.66 10.64
CA ASP A 263 10.64 -11.02 10.80
C ASP A 263 11.04 -11.38 12.24
N GLU A 264 11.22 -10.38 13.11
CA GLU A 264 11.56 -10.58 14.52
C GLU A 264 10.34 -10.93 15.40
N TRP A 265 9.12 -10.73 14.86
CA TRP A 265 7.87 -10.93 15.61
C TRP A 265 6.66 -11.23 14.70
N ALA A 266 6.88 -11.84 13.54
CA ALA A 266 5.87 -12.00 12.50
C ALA A 266 4.56 -12.63 12.98
N ASP A 267 4.62 -13.74 13.73
CA ASP A 267 3.42 -14.44 14.23
C ASP A 267 2.63 -13.54 15.21
N GLU A 268 3.36 -12.84 16.10
CA GLU A 268 2.74 -11.90 17.05
C GLU A 268 2.18 -10.68 16.31
N ALA A 269 2.94 -10.13 15.34
CA ALA A 269 2.51 -8.97 14.55
C ALA A 269 1.19 -9.24 13.82
N ILE A 270 1.08 -10.35 13.10
CA ILE A 270 -0.13 -10.71 12.36
C ILE A 270 -1.34 -10.82 13.30
N ALA A 271 -1.18 -11.46 14.45
CA ALA A 271 -2.26 -11.60 15.43
C ALA A 271 -2.67 -10.23 16.00
N LEU A 272 -1.71 -9.43 16.46
CA LEU A 272 -1.95 -8.11 17.06
C LEU A 272 -2.52 -7.10 16.06
N TRP A 273 -2.09 -7.13 14.80
CA TRP A 273 -2.64 -6.28 13.73
C TRP A 273 -4.08 -6.67 13.39
N SER A 274 -4.37 -7.97 13.31
CA SER A 274 -5.73 -8.47 13.10
C SER A 274 -6.66 -8.09 14.26
N GLU A 275 -6.23 -8.27 15.51
CA GLU A 275 -6.97 -7.87 16.71
C GLU A 275 -7.20 -6.35 16.78
N LEU A 276 -6.20 -5.54 16.43
CA LEU A 276 -6.34 -4.08 16.37
C LEU A 276 -7.36 -3.70 15.29
N SER A 277 -7.26 -4.30 14.11
CA SER A 277 -8.19 -4.03 13.00
C SER A 277 -9.63 -4.35 13.37
N ASP A 278 -9.89 -5.52 13.98
CA ASP A 278 -11.23 -5.91 14.46
C ASP A 278 -11.74 -4.96 15.54
N ALA A 279 -10.89 -4.54 16.47
CA ALA A 279 -11.27 -3.56 17.50
C ALA A 279 -11.65 -2.20 16.90
N VAL A 280 -10.87 -1.72 15.91
CA VAL A 280 -11.16 -0.45 15.19
C VAL A 280 -12.49 -0.53 14.45
N ILE A 281 -12.73 -1.61 13.70
CA ILE A 281 -14.01 -1.81 12.98
C ILE A 281 -15.18 -1.81 13.97
N ASN A 282 -15.05 -2.50 15.09
CA ASN A 282 -16.10 -2.54 16.12
C ASN A 282 -16.36 -1.15 16.73
N ASP A 283 -15.32 -0.40 17.08
CA ASP A 283 -15.47 0.96 17.63
C ASP A 283 -16.18 1.88 16.62
N LEU A 284 -15.85 1.81 15.32
CA LEU A 284 -16.48 2.59 14.26
C LEU A 284 -17.97 2.24 14.09
N GLN A 285 -18.32 0.95 14.06
CA GLN A 285 -19.70 0.50 13.93
C GLN A 285 -20.56 0.89 15.13
N HIS A 286 -20.00 0.86 16.35
CA HIS A 286 -20.71 1.31 17.54
C HIS A 286 -20.96 2.81 17.53
N ALA A 287 -20.00 3.62 17.03
CA ALA A 287 -20.16 5.06 16.91
C ALA A 287 -21.26 5.44 15.91
N GLU A 288 -21.34 4.75 14.76
CA GLU A 288 -22.40 4.94 13.77
C GLU A 288 -23.80 4.56 14.31
N ALA A 289 -23.91 3.52 15.13
CA ALA A 289 -25.18 3.07 15.72
C ALA A 289 -25.72 4.05 16.78
N LEU A 290 -24.91 4.98 17.30
CA LEU A 290 -25.26 5.97 18.32
C LEU A 290 -25.51 7.38 17.74
N SER A 291 -25.18 7.60 16.47
CA SER A 291 -25.38 8.88 15.74
C SER A 291 -26.72 8.90 14.98
#